data_ef4b680d0f222be0a7c53381bc0b18a2
#
_entry.id   ef4b680d0f222be0a7c53381bc0b18a2
#
_cell.length_a   1.000
_cell.length_b   1.000
_cell.length_c   1.000
_cell.angle_alpha   90.00
_cell.angle_beta   90.00
_cell.angle_gamma   90.00
#
_symmetry.space_group_name_H-M   'P 1'
#
loop_
_entity.id
_entity.type
_entity.pdbx_description
1 polymer ?
#
loop_
_entity_poly.entity_id
_entity_poly.type
_entity_poly.pdbx_seq_one_letter_code
_entity_poly.pdbx_strand_id
1 'polypeptide(L)'
;MKAAVGQRGDDLVDVGAAQAVVDRGIEALDAGELTPAEAASAKLFCTEVAADVIDRCLQLHGGYGFMNEYPIARLYADNRVNRIYGGTSEVMKSIISKDMGL
;
A
#
# COMPACT_ATOMS: atom_id res chain seq x y z
N MET A 1 11.68 7.49 -21.55
CA MET A 1 10.49 6.73 -21.95
C MET A 1 10.53 5.25 -21.55
N LYS A 2 11.62 4.52 -21.79
CA LYS A 2 11.75 3.11 -21.34
C LYS A 2 11.63 2.96 -19.82
N ALA A 3 12.27 3.84 -19.06
CA ALA A 3 12.20 3.80 -17.59
C ALA A 3 10.77 4.02 -17.08
N ALA A 4 10.02 4.96 -17.68
CA ALA A 4 8.63 5.23 -17.31
C ALA A 4 7.71 4.06 -17.66
N VAL A 5 7.93 3.38 -18.80
CA VAL A 5 7.18 2.20 -19.22
C VAL A 5 7.46 1.03 -18.27
N GLY A 6 8.73 0.78 -17.95
CA GLY A 6 9.12 -0.24 -16.98
C GLY A 6 8.51 0.02 -15.61
N GLN A 7 8.51 1.28 -15.16
CA GLN A 7 7.94 1.69 -13.90
C GLN A 7 6.42 1.42 -13.85
N ARG A 8 5.69 1.70 -14.94
CA ARG A 8 4.25 1.39 -15.03
C ARG A 8 3.99 -0.11 -14.94
N GLY A 9 4.85 -0.93 -15.53
CA GLY A 9 4.75 -2.39 -15.45
C GLY A 9 4.90 -2.86 -14.01
N ASP A 10 5.89 -2.37 -13.30
CA ASP A 10 6.13 -2.68 -11.89
C ASP A 10 4.95 -2.21 -11.03
N ASP A 11 4.43 -1.03 -11.27
CA ASP A 11 3.29 -0.48 -10.54
C ASP A 11 2.03 -1.32 -10.74
N LEU A 12 1.77 -1.81 -11.95
CA LEU A 12 0.64 -2.68 -12.24
C LEU A 12 0.75 -4.03 -11.52
N VAL A 13 1.96 -4.59 -11.44
CA VAL A 13 2.21 -5.83 -10.68
C VAL A 13 1.97 -5.59 -9.19
N ASP A 14 2.49 -4.51 -8.64
CA ASP A 14 2.32 -4.16 -7.24
C ASP A 14 0.84 -3.96 -6.87
N VAL A 15 0.11 -3.22 -7.70
CA VAL A 15 -1.32 -2.97 -7.49
C VAL A 15 -2.12 -4.27 -7.60
N GLY A 16 -1.80 -5.12 -8.57
CA GLY A 16 -2.45 -6.42 -8.74
C GLY A 16 -2.21 -7.34 -7.54
N ALA A 17 -1.00 -7.36 -7.02
CA ALA A 17 -0.66 -8.13 -5.82
C ALA A 17 -1.41 -7.61 -4.59
N ALA A 18 -1.48 -6.28 -4.42
CA ALA A 18 -2.23 -5.67 -3.33
C ALA A 18 -3.72 -6.00 -3.41
N GLN A 19 -4.31 -5.97 -4.62
CA GLN A 19 -5.71 -6.34 -4.82
C GLN A 19 -5.95 -7.80 -4.43
N ALA A 20 -5.06 -8.69 -4.80
CA ALA A 20 -5.15 -10.12 -4.44
C ALA A 20 -5.10 -10.32 -2.92
N VAL A 21 -4.25 -9.57 -2.23
CA VAL A 21 -4.16 -9.61 -0.76
C VAL A 21 -5.48 -9.15 -0.12
N VAL A 22 -6.06 -8.07 -0.62
CA VAL A 22 -7.35 -7.55 -0.14
C VAL A 22 -8.47 -8.56 -0.37
N ASP A 23 -8.56 -9.11 -1.57
CA ASP A 23 -9.59 -10.10 -1.93
C ASP A 23 -9.51 -11.33 -1.03
N ARG A 24 -8.30 -11.84 -0.80
CA ARG A 24 -8.05 -12.96 0.10
C ARG A 24 -8.47 -12.62 1.53
N GLY A 25 -8.15 -11.40 2.00
CA GLY A 25 -8.52 -10.94 3.32
C GLY A 25 -10.03 -10.86 3.51
N ILE A 26 -10.75 -10.36 2.50
CA ILE A 26 -12.21 -10.28 2.52
C ILE A 26 -12.84 -11.68 2.61
N GLU A 27 -12.37 -12.62 1.80
CA GLU A 27 -12.83 -14.01 1.83
C GLU A 27 -12.62 -14.63 3.21
N ALA A 28 -11.44 -14.46 3.79
CA ALA A 28 -11.11 -14.98 5.11
C ALA A 28 -11.96 -14.33 6.21
N LEU A 29 -12.21 -13.03 6.11
CA LEU A 29 -13.06 -12.30 7.05
C LEU A 29 -14.49 -12.83 7.00
N ASP A 30 -15.05 -12.99 5.81
CA ASP A 30 -16.42 -13.49 5.62
C ASP A 30 -16.57 -14.93 6.14
N ALA A 31 -15.54 -15.73 6.03
CA ALA A 31 -15.50 -17.11 6.55
C ALA A 31 -15.21 -17.18 8.07
N GLY A 32 -14.91 -16.06 8.71
CA GLY A 32 -14.54 -16.03 10.12
C GLY A 32 -13.16 -16.60 10.41
N GLU A 33 -12.29 -16.67 9.39
CA GLU A 33 -10.96 -17.29 9.46
C GLU A 33 -9.80 -16.28 9.46
N LEU A 34 -10.08 -14.99 9.32
CA LEU A 34 -9.05 -13.96 9.28
C LEU A 34 -8.42 -13.79 10.66
N THR A 35 -7.11 -14.03 10.75
CA THR A 35 -6.36 -13.83 11.99
C THR A 35 -5.88 -12.39 12.11
N PRO A 36 -5.59 -11.91 13.34
CA PRO A 36 -4.99 -10.57 13.52
C PRO A 36 -3.68 -10.39 12.75
N ALA A 37 -2.84 -11.42 12.68
CA ALA A 37 -1.59 -11.38 11.94
C ALA A 37 -1.81 -11.25 10.43
N GLU A 38 -2.80 -11.94 9.89
CA GLU A 38 -3.16 -11.82 8.46
C GLU A 38 -3.71 -10.42 8.15
N ALA A 39 -4.55 -9.89 9.03
CA ALA A 39 -5.07 -8.52 8.87
C ALA A 39 -3.94 -7.49 8.93
N ALA A 40 -3.01 -7.64 9.87
CA ALA A 40 -1.84 -6.78 9.99
C ALA A 40 -0.94 -6.86 8.75
N SER A 41 -0.75 -8.06 8.20
CA SER A 41 0.03 -8.30 6.98
C SER A 41 -0.62 -7.62 5.77
N ALA A 42 -1.94 -7.71 5.63
CA ALA A 42 -2.67 -7.07 4.55
C ALA A 42 -2.55 -5.54 4.63
N LYS A 43 -2.74 -4.98 5.82
CA LYS A 43 -2.60 -3.53 6.03
C LYS A 43 -1.18 -3.09 5.71
N LEU A 44 -0.17 -3.74 6.27
CA LEU A 44 1.23 -3.41 6.04
C LEU A 44 1.57 -3.42 4.56
N PHE A 45 1.28 -4.51 3.87
CA PHE A 45 1.60 -4.68 2.46
C PHE A 45 0.90 -3.63 1.59
N CYS A 46 -0.42 -3.48 1.75
CA CYS A 46 -1.20 -2.57 0.91
C CYS A 46 -0.85 -1.11 1.14
N THR A 47 -0.62 -0.70 2.39
CA THR A 47 -0.26 0.70 2.66
C THR A 47 1.16 1.04 2.21
N GLU A 48 2.11 0.11 2.32
CA GLU A 48 3.46 0.31 1.81
C GLU A 48 3.48 0.36 0.28
N VAL A 49 2.76 -0.55 -0.38
CA VAL A 49 2.62 -0.55 -1.84
C VAL A 49 1.98 0.76 -2.32
N ALA A 50 0.89 1.18 -1.68
CA ALA A 50 0.21 2.42 -2.05
C ALA A 50 1.16 3.63 -1.95
N ALA A 51 1.94 3.72 -0.87
CA ALA A 51 2.90 4.80 -0.69
C ALA A 51 3.95 4.81 -1.81
N ASP A 52 4.51 3.66 -2.14
CA ASP A 52 5.53 3.53 -3.18
C ASP A 52 5.00 3.85 -4.57
N VAL A 53 3.82 3.31 -4.92
CA VAL A 53 3.21 3.56 -6.23
C VAL A 53 2.84 5.03 -6.39
N ILE A 54 2.22 5.64 -5.38
CA ILE A 54 1.83 7.05 -5.41
C ILE A 54 3.05 7.95 -5.53
N ASP A 55 4.13 7.65 -4.78
CA ASP A 55 5.38 8.40 -4.86
C ASP A 55 5.97 8.36 -6.27
N ARG A 56 6.05 7.19 -6.88
CA ARG A 56 6.55 7.02 -8.24
C ARG A 56 5.66 7.72 -9.27
N CYS A 57 4.35 7.63 -9.11
CA CYS A 57 3.40 8.32 -10.00
C CYS A 57 3.57 9.83 -9.91
N LEU A 58 3.73 10.38 -8.72
CA LEU A 58 3.98 11.80 -8.52
C LEU A 58 5.27 12.24 -9.23
N GLN A 59 6.33 11.43 -9.08
CA GLN A 59 7.61 11.72 -9.74
C GLN A 59 7.46 11.80 -11.27
N LEU A 60 6.64 10.91 -11.86
CA LEU A 60 6.39 10.91 -13.30
C LEU A 60 5.63 12.15 -13.79
N HIS A 61 4.88 12.81 -12.92
CA HIS A 61 4.21 14.08 -13.23
C HIS A 61 5.18 15.28 -13.25
N GLY A 62 6.39 15.10 -12.71
CA GLY A 62 7.35 16.20 -12.61
C GLY A 62 6.82 17.35 -11.76
N GLY A 63 7.02 18.58 -12.19
CA GLY A 63 6.57 19.76 -11.46
C GLY A 63 5.07 19.81 -11.20
N TYR A 64 4.27 19.23 -12.08
CA TYR A 64 2.81 19.14 -11.89
C TYR A 64 2.44 18.27 -10.69
N GLY A 65 3.28 17.33 -10.31
CA GLY A 65 3.06 16.49 -9.12
C GLY A 65 3.13 17.26 -7.81
N PHE A 66 3.73 18.44 -7.81
CA PHE A 66 3.78 19.34 -6.65
C PHE A 66 2.59 20.30 -6.57
N MET A 67 1.78 20.39 -7.63
CA MET A 67 0.67 21.34 -7.73
C MET A 67 -0.63 20.70 -7.25
N ASN A 68 -1.29 21.33 -6.29
CA ASN A 68 -2.53 20.81 -5.68
C ASN A 68 -3.72 20.75 -6.66
N GLU A 69 -3.63 21.39 -7.80
CA GLU A 69 -4.62 21.30 -8.88
C GLU A 69 -4.67 19.89 -9.50
N TYR A 70 -3.58 19.13 -9.37
CA TYR A 70 -3.50 17.78 -9.89
C TYR A 70 -3.87 16.74 -8.82
N PRO A 71 -4.73 15.77 -9.14
CA PRO A 71 -5.16 14.75 -8.18
C PRO A 71 -4.02 14.00 -7.49
N ILE A 72 -2.91 13.75 -8.20
CA ILE A 72 -1.78 13.01 -7.64
C ILE A 72 -1.14 13.73 -6.45
N ALA A 73 -1.05 15.05 -6.48
CA ALA A 73 -0.50 15.83 -5.38
C ALA A 73 -1.35 15.69 -4.12
N ARG A 74 -2.67 15.78 -4.26
CA ARG A 74 -3.61 15.60 -3.15
C ARG A 74 -3.59 14.17 -2.63
N LEU A 75 -3.56 13.20 -3.53
CA LEU A 75 -3.50 11.78 -3.17
C LEU A 75 -2.23 11.47 -2.37
N TYR A 76 -1.09 12.02 -2.78
CA TYR A 76 0.17 11.86 -2.08
C TYR A 76 0.07 12.35 -0.63
N ALA A 77 -0.48 13.56 -0.44
CA ALA A 77 -0.63 14.14 0.89
C ALA A 77 -1.61 13.33 1.75
N ASP A 78 -2.76 12.98 1.19
CA ASP A 78 -3.82 12.27 1.94
C ASP A 78 -3.44 10.83 2.26
N ASN A 79 -2.69 10.17 1.39
CA ASN A 79 -2.30 8.77 1.60
C ASN A 79 -1.26 8.60 2.72
N ARG A 80 -0.51 9.66 3.06
CA ARG A 80 0.62 9.53 4.00
C ARG A 80 0.21 9.00 5.36
N VAL A 81 -0.96 9.37 5.83
CA VAL A 81 -1.48 8.95 7.15
C VAL A 81 -1.82 7.47 7.21
N ASN A 82 -2.03 6.82 6.07
CA ASN A 82 -2.42 5.40 6.03
C ASN A 82 -1.39 4.47 6.65
N ARG A 83 -0.13 4.88 6.71
CA ARG A 83 0.96 4.13 7.34
C ARG A 83 1.12 4.43 8.83
N ILE A 84 0.28 5.32 9.36
CA ILE A 84 0.37 5.83 10.73
C ILE A 84 -0.86 5.43 11.54
N TYR A 85 -2.06 5.72 11.05
CA TYR A 85 -3.29 5.50 11.80
C TYR A 85 -3.75 4.04 11.77
N GLY A 86 -4.59 3.67 12.73
CA GLY A 86 -5.06 2.28 12.84
C GLY A 86 -3.95 1.27 13.14
N GLY A 87 -2.83 1.75 13.66
CA GLY A 87 -1.59 1.03 13.88
C GLY A 87 -0.55 1.37 12.82
N THR A 88 0.62 1.81 13.27
CA THR A 88 1.72 2.15 12.37
C THR A 88 2.26 0.91 11.65
N SER A 89 3.01 1.11 10.58
CA SER A 89 3.71 0.01 9.90
C SER A 89 4.59 -0.78 10.88
N GLU A 90 5.24 -0.11 11.82
CA GLU A 90 6.06 -0.74 12.84
C GLU A 90 5.24 -1.61 13.79
N VAL A 91 4.05 -1.16 14.19
CA VAL A 91 3.11 -1.94 15.02
C VAL A 91 2.61 -3.17 14.25
N MET A 92 2.31 -3.02 12.97
CA MET A 92 1.90 -4.16 12.14
C MET A 92 3.00 -5.22 12.07
N LYS A 93 4.25 -4.82 11.91
CA LYS A 93 5.42 -5.73 11.93
C LYS A 93 5.55 -6.45 13.27
N SER A 94 5.29 -5.74 14.37
CA SER A 94 5.33 -6.33 15.71
C SER A 94 4.27 -7.42 15.90
N ILE A 95 3.06 -7.19 15.41
CA ILE A 95 1.97 -8.17 15.47
C ILE A 95 2.33 -9.44 14.68
N ILE A 96 2.87 -9.25 13.47
CA ILE A 96 3.29 -10.35 12.61
C ILE A 96 4.42 -11.15 13.26
N SER A 97 5.42 -10.46 13.81
CA SER A 97 6.56 -11.10 14.47
C SER A 97 6.14 -11.96 15.65
N LYS A 98 5.22 -11.47 16.46
CA LYS A 98 4.69 -12.24 17.60
C LYS A 98 3.97 -13.50 17.15
N ASP A 99 3.19 -13.42 16.09
CA ASP A 99 2.50 -14.59 15.53
C ASP A 99 3.49 -15.64 15.03
N MET A 100 4.63 -15.21 14.50
CA MET A 100 5.70 -16.09 14.04
C MET A 100 6.56 -16.64 15.18
N GLY A 101 6.35 -16.20 16.41
CA GLY A 101 7.14 -16.63 17.58
C GLY A 101 8.48 -15.92 17.72
N LEU A 102 8.60 -14.77 17.08
CA LEU A 102 9.85 -13.99 17.11
C LEU A 102 9.84 -12.89 18.17
#